data_edf91d207b7e618cf3a91164e2f9a707
#
_entry.id   edf91d207b7e618cf3a91164e2f9a707
#
_cell.length_a   1.000
_cell.length_b   1.000
_cell.length_c   1.000
_cell.angle_alpha   90.00
_cell.angle_beta   90.00
_cell.angle_gamma   90.00
#
_symmetry.space_group_name_H-M   'P 1'
#
loop_
_entity.id
_entity.type
_entity.pdbx_description
1 polymer ?
#
loop_
_entity_poly.entity_id
_entity_poly.type
_entity_poly.pdbx_seq_one_letter_code
_entity_poly.pdbx_strand_id
1 'polypeptide(L)'
;MSAEKNKHDFHLVDPSPWPIYVSFATLVLAVGAVYYFHSKALWLLLVGFALVVYGAFMWWRDVIEEAEHQGHHTPVVQIGHRYGMTLFIASEVMFFVAWFWAYFNASLFPTESIGGTWPPPDIKTFDPWDIPLINTLILLLSGTTVTWAHHAMLENDRKGLVN
;
A
#
# COMPACT_ATOMS: atom_id res chain seq x y z
N MET A 1 -9.82 -9.53 38.01
CA MET A 1 -10.01 -8.09 37.81
C MET A 1 -11.13 -7.95 36.79
N SER A 2 -12.29 -7.42 37.25
CA SER A 2 -13.47 -7.21 36.38
C SER A 2 -13.12 -6.16 35.35
N ALA A 3 -13.20 -6.52 34.09
CA ALA A 3 -13.07 -5.57 32.99
C ALA A 3 -14.09 -4.44 33.18
N GLU A 4 -13.61 -3.24 33.42
CA GLU A 4 -14.44 -2.05 33.49
C GLU A 4 -15.11 -1.92 32.09
N LYS A 5 -16.43 -2.10 32.05
CA LYS A 5 -17.21 -2.05 30.82
C LYS A 5 -17.04 -0.65 30.22
N ASN A 6 -16.24 -0.56 29.16
CA ASN A 6 -15.98 0.70 28.48
C ASN A 6 -17.30 1.44 28.22
N LYS A 7 -17.38 2.72 28.61
CA LYS A 7 -18.56 3.56 28.42
C LYS A 7 -18.82 3.95 26.96
N HIS A 8 -18.01 3.48 26.02
CA HIS A 8 -18.08 3.79 24.61
C HIS A 8 -17.66 2.59 23.75
N ASP A 9 -18.09 2.56 22.51
CA ASP A 9 -17.82 1.50 21.54
C ASP A 9 -16.52 1.69 20.74
N PHE A 10 -15.73 2.72 21.06
CA PHE A 10 -14.44 2.95 20.43
C PHE A 10 -13.37 2.00 20.98
N HIS A 11 -12.50 1.53 20.08
CA HIS A 11 -11.31 0.76 20.46
C HIS A 11 -10.21 1.72 20.93
N LEU A 12 -9.89 1.68 22.21
CA LEU A 12 -8.69 2.30 22.76
C LEU A 12 -7.57 1.25 22.70
N VAL A 13 -6.65 1.46 21.75
CA VAL A 13 -5.56 0.51 21.51
C VAL A 13 -4.60 0.49 22.68
N ASP A 14 -4.30 -0.70 23.21
CA ASP A 14 -3.29 -0.88 24.23
C ASP A 14 -1.88 -0.53 23.71
N PRO A 15 -0.96 -0.07 24.57
CA PRO A 15 0.42 0.23 24.17
C PRO A 15 1.09 -0.99 23.51
N SER A 16 1.51 -0.82 22.26
CA SER A 16 2.14 -1.87 21.44
C SER A 16 3.56 -1.45 21.04
N PRO A 17 4.54 -2.36 20.98
CA PRO A 17 5.89 -2.04 20.54
C PRO A 17 6.01 -1.90 19.01
N TRP A 18 5.02 -2.36 18.25
CA TRP A 18 5.12 -2.47 16.79
C TRP A 18 5.27 -1.14 16.06
N PRO A 19 4.56 -0.05 16.42
CA PRO A 19 4.74 1.23 15.74
C PRO A 19 6.17 1.76 15.80
N ILE A 20 6.79 1.71 16.98
CA ILE A 20 8.18 2.15 17.15
C ILE A 20 9.16 1.20 16.45
N TYR A 21 8.93 -0.12 16.55
CA TYR A 21 9.75 -1.11 15.86
C TYR A 21 9.74 -0.91 14.35
N VAL A 22 8.54 -0.80 13.73
CA VAL A 22 8.39 -0.63 12.28
C VAL A 22 8.99 0.70 11.83
N SER A 23 8.89 1.75 12.62
CA SER A 23 9.54 3.04 12.34
C SER A 23 11.06 2.90 12.22
N PHE A 24 11.71 2.22 13.15
CA PHE A 24 13.15 1.94 13.08
C PHE A 24 13.50 1.01 11.91
N ALA A 25 12.72 -0.03 11.69
CA ALA A 25 12.90 -0.95 10.56
C ALA A 25 12.83 -0.21 9.21
N THR A 26 11.87 0.69 9.06
CA THR A 26 11.71 1.53 7.86
C THR A 26 12.88 2.52 7.71
N LEU A 27 13.39 3.08 8.80
CA LEU A 27 14.59 3.91 8.75
C LEU A 27 15.81 3.10 8.25
N VAL A 28 16.01 1.89 8.77
CA VAL A 28 17.09 1.00 8.30
C VAL A 28 16.92 0.67 6.82
N LEU A 29 15.69 0.39 6.37
CA LEU A 29 15.37 0.15 4.96
C LEU A 29 15.71 1.38 4.09
N ALA A 30 15.30 2.57 4.51
CA ALA A 30 15.56 3.82 3.78
C ALA A 30 17.07 4.12 3.67
N VAL A 31 17.80 4.00 4.78
CA VAL A 31 19.26 4.15 4.80
C VAL A 31 19.92 3.07 3.93
N GLY A 32 19.42 1.83 3.99
CA GLY A 32 19.88 0.74 3.14
C GLY A 32 19.67 1.01 1.65
N ALA A 33 18.54 1.61 1.27
CA ALA A 33 18.27 2.01 -0.11
C ALA A 33 19.25 3.09 -0.58
N VAL A 34 19.46 4.14 0.20
CA VAL A 34 20.43 5.20 -0.11
C VAL A 34 21.85 4.61 -0.22
N TYR A 35 22.24 3.76 0.73
CA TYR A 35 23.54 3.10 0.70
C TYR A 35 23.72 2.23 -0.56
N TYR A 36 22.68 1.49 -0.96
CA TYR A 36 22.69 0.69 -2.17
C TYR A 36 22.90 1.55 -3.43
N PHE A 37 22.25 2.70 -3.56
CA PHE A 37 22.44 3.57 -4.72
C PHE A 37 23.89 4.08 -4.85
N HIS A 38 24.59 4.28 -3.73
CA HIS A 38 25.97 4.78 -3.74
C HIS A 38 27.02 3.65 -3.85
N SER A 39 26.85 2.56 -3.10
CA SER A 39 27.86 1.50 -2.96
C SER A 39 27.55 0.21 -3.76
N LYS A 40 26.30 0.08 -4.29
CA LYS A 40 25.77 -1.15 -4.92
C LYS A 40 25.73 -2.36 -3.97
N ALA A 41 25.92 -2.17 -2.66
CA ALA A 41 25.92 -3.25 -1.66
C ALA A 41 24.47 -3.46 -1.14
N LEU A 42 23.92 -4.64 -1.39
CA LEU A 42 22.51 -4.98 -1.10
C LEU A 42 22.24 -5.36 0.36
N TRP A 43 23.27 -5.71 1.14
CA TRP A 43 23.06 -6.35 2.43
C TRP A 43 22.22 -5.54 3.41
N LEU A 44 22.46 -4.20 3.51
CA LEU A 44 21.72 -3.33 4.44
C LEU A 44 20.27 -3.15 4.00
N LEU A 45 20.04 -3.05 2.70
CA LEU A 45 18.70 -2.99 2.11
C LEU A 45 17.89 -4.26 2.44
N LEU A 46 18.51 -5.43 2.27
CA LEU A 46 17.87 -6.72 2.56
C LEU A 46 17.57 -6.88 4.05
N VAL A 47 18.49 -6.46 4.92
CA VAL A 47 18.27 -6.46 6.38
C VAL A 47 17.08 -5.55 6.72
N GLY A 48 17.05 -4.31 6.22
CA GLY A 48 15.94 -3.38 6.45
C GLY A 48 14.61 -3.94 5.94
N PHE A 49 14.60 -4.55 4.76
CA PHE A 49 13.42 -5.20 4.21
C PHE A 49 12.92 -6.35 5.08
N ALA A 50 13.81 -7.23 5.52
CA ALA A 50 13.45 -8.35 6.41
C ALA A 50 12.88 -7.86 7.75
N LEU A 51 13.45 -6.81 8.33
CA LEU A 51 12.93 -6.21 9.57
C LEU A 51 11.53 -5.61 9.39
N VAL A 52 11.28 -4.91 8.28
CA VAL A 52 9.95 -4.35 7.98
C VAL A 52 8.93 -5.46 7.78
N VAL A 53 9.24 -6.49 7.02
CA VAL A 53 8.35 -7.65 6.79
C VAL A 53 8.04 -8.36 8.10
N TYR A 54 9.04 -8.60 8.95
CA TYR A 54 8.83 -9.19 10.26
C TYR A 54 7.91 -8.34 11.15
N GLY A 55 8.19 -7.04 11.24
CA GLY A 55 7.38 -6.12 12.05
C GLY A 55 5.94 -6.02 11.56
N ALA A 56 5.75 -5.94 10.23
CA ALA A 56 4.43 -5.95 9.62
C ALA A 56 3.66 -7.24 9.95
N PHE A 57 4.30 -8.41 9.77
CA PHE A 57 3.68 -9.70 10.08
C PHE A 57 3.23 -9.79 11.54
N MET A 58 4.09 -9.40 12.48
CA MET A 58 3.77 -9.46 13.90
C MET A 58 2.67 -8.46 14.27
N TRP A 59 2.70 -7.25 13.73
CA TRP A 59 1.65 -6.25 13.96
C TRP A 59 0.30 -6.70 13.43
N TRP A 60 0.26 -7.24 12.21
CA TRP A 60 -0.99 -7.75 11.64
C TRP A 60 -1.54 -8.95 12.41
N ARG A 61 -0.67 -9.79 12.97
CA ARG A 61 -1.10 -10.88 13.84
C ARG A 61 -1.82 -10.36 15.09
N ASP A 62 -1.30 -9.32 15.72
CA ASP A 62 -1.94 -8.70 16.88
C ASP A 62 -3.30 -8.07 16.50
N VAL A 63 -3.40 -7.41 15.34
CA VAL A 63 -4.69 -6.89 14.82
C VAL A 63 -5.73 -8.00 14.60
N ILE A 64 -5.31 -9.17 14.12
CA ILE A 64 -6.20 -10.33 13.96
C ILE A 64 -6.67 -10.83 15.32
N GLU A 65 -5.79 -10.92 16.31
CA GLU A 65 -6.12 -11.32 17.67
C GLU A 65 -7.13 -10.36 18.31
N GLU A 66 -6.95 -9.06 18.15
CA GLU A 66 -7.88 -8.02 18.60
C GLU A 66 -9.27 -8.16 17.95
N ALA A 67 -9.31 -8.52 16.67
CA ALA A 67 -10.55 -8.68 15.92
C ALA A 67 -11.33 -9.95 16.29
N GLU A 68 -10.62 -11.10 16.32
CA GLU A 68 -11.25 -12.42 16.42
C GLU A 68 -11.47 -12.88 17.86
N HIS A 69 -10.53 -12.59 18.77
CA HIS A 69 -10.56 -13.13 20.13
C HIS A 69 -10.91 -12.10 21.19
N GLN A 70 -10.49 -10.85 21.04
CA GLN A 70 -10.72 -9.79 22.02
C GLN A 70 -12.03 -9.02 21.79
N GLY A 71 -12.64 -9.13 20.60
CA GLY A 71 -13.92 -8.51 20.28
C GLY A 71 -13.86 -6.98 20.20
N HIS A 72 -12.69 -6.39 19.96
CA HIS A 72 -12.52 -4.94 19.89
C HIS A 72 -13.08 -4.31 18.63
N HIS A 73 -13.38 -5.10 17.60
CA HIS A 73 -13.94 -4.62 16.34
C HIS A 73 -15.48 -4.48 16.43
N THR A 74 -15.92 -3.54 17.27
CA THR A 74 -17.33 -3.17 17.41
C THR A 74 -17.90 -2.62 16.09
N PRO A 75 -19.25 -2.50 15.94
CA PRO A 75 -19.85 -1.89 14.75
C PRO A 75 -19.34 -0.47 14.45
N VAL A 76 -19.03 0.31 15.50
CA VAL A 76 -18.47 1.67 15.34
C VAL A 76 -17.05 1.60 14.74
N VAL A 77 -16.21 0.67 15.21
CA VAL A 77 -14.87 0.43 14.67
C VAL A 77 -14.92 -0.05 13.22
N GLN A 78 -15.86 -0.94 12.89
CA GLN A 78 -16.07 -1.40 11.51
C GLN A 78 -16.47 -0.27 10.55
N ILE A 79 -17.31 0.68 10.99
CA ILE A 79 -17.62 1.89 10.23
C ILE A 79 -16.33 2.73 10.05
N GLY A 80 -15.53 2.89 11.11
CA GLY A 80 -14.24 3.56 11.05
C GLY A 80 -13.30 2.96 10.00
N HIS A 81 -13.21 1.64 9.93
CA HIS A 81 -12.41 0.95 8.89
C HIS A 81 -12.92 1.20 7.46
N ARG A 82 -14.25 1.25 7.26
CA ARG A 82 -14.84 1.57 5.95
C ARG A 82 -14.52 3.00 5.52
N TYR A 83 -14.64 3.97 6.41
CA TYR A 83 -14.23 5.35 6.13
C TYR A 83 -12.73 5.46 5.88
N GLY A 84 -11.91 4.76 6.65
CA GLY A 84 -10.46 4.69 6.44
C GLY A 84 -10.11 4.16 5.05
N MET A 85 -10.75 3.08 4.59
CA MET A 85 -10.56 2.55 3.24
C MET A 85 -11.02 3.55 2.16
N THR A 86 -12.15 4.23 2.37
CA THR A 86 -12.64 5.25 1.43
C THR A 86 -11.64 6.41 1.29
N LEU A 87 -11.08 6.87 2.39
CA LEU A 87 -10.08 7.93 2.40
C LEU A 87 -8.75 7.46 1.78
N PHE A 88 -8.37 6.20 2.02
CA PHE A 88 -7.21 5.61 1.36
C PHE A 88 -7.37 5.59 -0.16
N ILE A 89 -8.51 5.10 -0.67
CA ILE A 89 -8.80 5.12 -2.11
C ILE A 89 -8.80 6.55 -2.65
N ALA A 90 -9.35 7.52 -1.91
CA ALA A 90 -9.31 8.94 -2.31
C ALA A 90 -7.86 9.44 -2.42
N SER A 91 -6.97 9.04 -1.50
CA SER A 91 -5.54 9.40 -1.57
C SER A 91 -4.84 8.80 -2.78
N GLU A 92 -5.17 7.55 -3.15
CA GLU A 92 -4.64 6.90 -4.35
C GLU A 92 -5.11 7.62 -5.63
N VAL A 93 -6.38 8.02 -5.69
CA VAL A 93 -6.89 8.84 -6.80
C VAL A 93 -6.13 10.15 -6.91
N MET A 94 -5.89 10.85 -5.79
CA MET A 94 -5.13 12.10 -5.78
C MET A 94 -3.66 11.91 -6.19
N PHE A 95 -3.06 10.77 -5.85
CA PHE A 95 -1.74 10.40 -6.33
C PHE A 95 -1.69 10.32 -7.86
N PHE A 96 -2.66 9.64 -8.48
CA PHE A 96 -2.76 9.59 -9.94
C PHE A 96 -3.05 10.96 -10.56
N VAL A 97 -3.94 11.75 -9.96
CA VAL A 97 -4.22 13.13 -10.42
C VAL A 97 -2.93 13.96 -10.47
N ALA A 98 -2.06 13.87 -9.45
CA ALA A 98 -0.81 14.61 -9.41
C ALA A 98 0.13 14.20 -10.56
N TRP A 99 0.26 12.90 -10.83
CA TRP A 99 1.11 12.39 -11.92
C TRP A 99 0.56 12.73 -13.30
N PHE A 100 -0.75 12.60 -13.53
CA PHE A 100 -1.36 13.01 -14.78
C PHE A 100 -1.28 14.52 -14.99
N TRP A 101 -1.46 15.31 -13.94
CA TRP A 101 -1.26 16.75 -14.01
C TRP A 101 0.19 17.08 -14.44
N ALA A 102 1.17 16.50 -13.78
CA ALA A 102 2.58 16.72 -14.14
C ALA A 102 2.87 16.35 -15.61
N TYR A 103 2.35 15.19 -16.05
CA TYR A 103 2.51 14.75 -17.44
C TYR A 103 1.86 15.70 -18.42
N PHE A 104 0.59 16.06 -18.22
CA PHE A 104 -0.13 16.96 -19.14
C PHE A 104 0.45 18.38 -19.10
N ASN A 105 0.87 18.87 -17.95
CA ASN A 105 1.53 20.15 -17.84
C ASN A 105 2.82 20.19 -18.67
N ALA A 106 3.65 19.16 -18.59
CA ALA A 106 4.88 19.08 -19.37
C ALA A 106 4.61 18.89 -20.88
N SER A 107 3.57 18.13 -21.25
CA SER A 107 3.26 17.85 -22.66
C SER A 107 2.58 19.00 -23.37
N LEU A 108 1.71 19.75 -22.69
CA LEU A 108 0.99 20.87 -23.27
C LEU A 108 1.76 22.19 -23.22
N PHE A 109 2.63 22.34 -22.23
CA PHE A 109 3.44 23.52 -21.98
C PHE A 109 4.93 23.15 -21.81
N PRO A 110 5.59 22.62 -22.85
CA PRO A 110 6.98 22.20 -22.77
C PRO A 110 7.88 23.41 -22.47
N THR A 111 8.69 23.30 -21.42
CA THR A 111 9.64 24.33 -21.00
C THR A 111 10.96 24.24 -21.75
N GLU A 112 11.73 25.32 -21.79
CA GLU A 112 13.07 25.33 -22.39
C GLU A 112 14.02 24.32 -21.74
N SER A 113 13.84 24.02 -20.44
CA SER A 113 14.64 23.04 -19.71
C SER A 113 14.53 21.61 -20.26
N ILE A 114 13.43 21.29 -20.96
CA ILE A 114 13.21 19.98 -21.61
C ILE A 114 13.33 20.06 -23.14
N GLY A 115 13.91 21.14 -23.65
CA GLY A 115 14.12 21.35 -25.08
C GLY A 115 12.95 21.98 -25.84
N GLY A 116 11.93 22.54 -25.13
CA GLY A 116 10.79 23.28 -25.73
C GLY A 116 9.86 22.42 -26.60
N THR A 117 10.06 21.11 -26.62
CA THR A 117 9.27 20.15 -27.43
C THR A 117 8.87 18.94 -26.60
N TRP A 118 7.75 18.30 -26.99
CA TRP A 118 7.30 17.06 -26.36
C TRP A 118 7.07 15.96 -27.41
N PRO A 119 7.57 14.72 -27.20
CA PRO A 119 8.47 14.32 -26.13
C PRO A 119 9.85 14.98 -26.26
N PRO A 120 10.66 15.09 -25.17
CA PRO A 120 12.03 15.60 -25.25
C PRO A 120 12.87 14.84 -26.28
N PRO A 121 13.78 15.52 -27.03
CA PRO A 121 14.49 14.91 -28.15
C PRO A 121 15.27 13.64 -27.84
N ASP A 122 15.75 13.50 -26.59
CA ASP A 122 16.56 12.38 -26.14
C ASP A 122 15.74 11.20 -25.55
N ILE A 123 14.40 11.33 -25.52
CA ILE A 123 13.51 10.30 -24.98
C ILE A 123 12.85 9.51 -26.11
N LYS A 124 13.18 8.21 -26.18
CA LYS A 124 12.46 7.28 -27.06
C LYS A 124 11.23 6.77 -26.33
N THR A 125 10.05 7.08 -26.85
CA THR A 125 8.77 6.60 -26.31
C THR A 125 8.61 5.11 -26.54
N PHE A 126 7.91 4.44 -25.60
CA PHE A 126 7.56 3.02 -25.75
C PHE A 126 6.43 2.85 -26.77
N ASP A 127 6.45 1.71 -27.49
CA ASP A 127 5.30 1.31 -28.29
C ASP A 127 4.14 0.93 -27.36
N PRO A 128 2.97 1.60 -27.45
CA PRO A 128 1.84 1.31 -26.57
C PRO A 128 1.27 -0.11 -26.77
N TRP A 129 1.51 -0.74 -27.91
CA TRP A 129 0.99 -2.07 -28.26
C TRP A 129 1.91 -3.23 -27.83
N ASP A 130 3.06 -2.95 -27.28
CA ASP A 130 4.02 -3.93 -26.75
C ASP A 130 3.81 -4.13 -25.22
N ILE A 131 4.86 -4.00 -24.42
CA ILE A 131 4.84 -4.20 -22.96
C ILE A 131 3.74 -3.40 -22.24
N PRO A 132 3.44 -2.12 -22.61
CA PRO A 132 2.37 -1.38 -21.93
C PRO A 132 0.98 -2.03 -22.07
N LEU A 133 0.67 -2.62 -23.23
CA LEU A 133 -0.58 -3.36 -23.42
C LEU A 133 -0.64 -4.60 -22.52
N ILE A 134 0.45 -5.37 -22.47
CA ILE A 134 0.54 -6.56 -21.63
C ILE A 134 0.35 -6.20 -20.15
N ASN A 135 0.99 -5.13 -19.68
CA ASN A 135 0.83 -4.65 -18.31
C ASN A 135 -0.62 -4.24 -18.00
N THR A 136 -1.30 -3.63 -18.96
CA THR A 136 -2.72 -3.27 -18.82
C THR A 136 -3.61 -4.51 -18.71
N LEU A 137 -3.35 -5.54 -19.53
CA LEU A 137 -4.08 -6.81 -19.45
C LEU A 137 -3.87 -7.53 -18.11
N ILE A 138 -2.63 -7.55 -17.61
CA ILE A 138 -2.31 -8.10 -16.28
C ILE A 138 -3.06 -7.35 -15.19
N LEU A 139 -3.11 -6.02 -15.25
CA LEU A 139 -3.82 -5.19 -14.28
C LEU A 139 -5.34 -5.46 -14.29
N LEU A 140 -5.94 -5.57 -15.47
CA LEU A 140 -7.35 -5.92 -15.63
C LEU A 140 -7.67 -7.33 -15.09
N LEU A 141 -6.79 -8.30 -15.38
CA LEU A 141 -6.92 -9.65 -14.84
C LEU A 141 -6.82 -9.67 -13.31
N SER A 142 -5.88 -8.92 -12.75
CA SER A 142 -5.74 -8.73 -11.29
C SER A 142 -7.05 -8.20 -10.67
N GLY A 143 -7.69 -7.19 -11.27
CA GLY A 143 -8.97 -6.69 -10.81
C GLY A 143 -10.08 -7.75 -10.83
N THR A 144 -10.11 -8.59 -11.87
CA THR A 144 -11.08 -9.68 -12.01
C THR A 144 -10.89 -10.75 -10.93
N THR A 145 -9.65 -11.17 -10.70
CA THR A 145 -9.33 -12.19 -9.68
C THR A 145 -9.62 -11.70 -8.26
N VAL A 146 -9.32 -10.45 -7.94
CA VAL A 146 -9.65 -9.85 -6.63
C VAL A 146 -11.17 -9.79 -6.43
N THR A 147 -11.93 -9.43 -7.47
CA THR A 147 -13.40 -9.42 -7.39
C THR A 147 -13.97 -10.82 -7.14
N TRP A 148 -13.41 -11.83 -7.80
CA TRP A 148 -13.77 -13.24 -7.55
C TRP A 148 -13.46 -13.65 -6.10
N ALA A 149 -12.26 -13.37 -5.64
CA ALA A 149 -11.85 -13.67 -4.26
C ALA A 149 -12.76 -12.98 -3.23
N HIS A 150 -13.17 -11.73 -3.47
CA HIS A 150 -14.09 -11.01 -2.61
C HIS A 150 -15.48 -11.68 -2.56
N HIS A 151 -16.02 -12.11 -3.70
CA HIS A 151 -17.28 -12.88 -3.75
C HIS A 151 -17.19 -14.18 -2.98
N ALA A 152 -16.14 -14.97 -3.21
CA ALA A 152 -15.89 -16.21 -2.50
C ALA A 152 -15.81 -16.00 -0.97
N MET A 153 -15.22 -14.91 -0.53
CA MET A 153 -15.15 -14.54 0.89
C MET A 153 -16.56 -14.23 1.45
N LEU A 154 -17.41 -13.51 0.71
CA LEU A 154 -18.78 -13.23 1.15
C LEU A 154 -19.65 -14.49 1.26
N GLU A 155 -19.40 -15.49 0.41
CA GLU A 155 -20.06 -16.79 0.42
C GLU A 155 -19.42 -17.80 1.39
N ASN A 156 -18.36 -17.41 2.11
CA ASN A 156 -17.56 -18.26 2.98
C ASN A 156 -16.93 -19.47 2.26
N ASP A 157 -16.70 -19.36 0.96
CA ASP A 157 -15.99 -20.35 0.16
C ASP A 157 -14.47 -20.11 0.24
N ARG A 158 -13.82 -20.78 1.19
CA ARG A 158 -12.37 -20.68 1.39
C ARG A 158 -11.54 -21.26 0.24
N LYS A 159 -12.09 -22.20 -0.52
CA LYS A 159 -11.38 -22.79 -1.67
C LYS A 159 -11.38 -21.83 -2.85
N GLY A 160 -12.51 -21.22 -3.16
CA GLY A 160 -12.63 -20.21 -4.20
C GLY A 160 -11.85 -18.92 -3.88
N LEU A 161 -11.59 -18.63 -2.61
CA LEU A 161 -10.78 -17.50 -2.19
C LEU A 161 -9.28 -17.66 -2.50
N VAL A 162 -8.78 -18.90 -2.43
CA VAL A 162 -7.33 -19.20 -2.54
C VAL A 162 -6.93 -19.60 -3.96
N ASN A 163 -7.88 -20.06 -4.79
CA ASN A 163 -7.66 -20.48 -6.16
C ASN A 163 -7.82 -19.32 -7.15
#